data_3239240e34914af32c0ef521eb42e3c7
#
_entry.id   3239240e34914af32c0ef521eb42e3c7
#
_cell.length_a   1.000
_cell.length_b   1.000
_cell.length_c   1.000
_cell.angle_alpha   90.00
_cell.angle_beta   90.00
_cell.angle_gamma   90.00
#
_symmetry.space_group_name_H-M   'P 1'
#
loop_
_entity.id
_entity.type
_entity.pdbx_description
1 polymer ?
#
loop_
_entity_poly.entity_id
_entity_poly.type
_entity_poly.pdbx_seq_one_letter_code
_entity_poly.pdbx_strand_id
1 'polypeptide(L)'
;MNYIWDFAILGKYSHLFWLGLGWTIAYTIGTIFLGTLIGLTVGILRLRPLPVIDWLLLAYIELFRCTPLLVQIIWFYYAFPVVIGVNIPAHIAAVSVLSLYGGAFYAEIVRGSIESVHRGQWDAARALGLKPWRVLRLVILPQALKPMLAPYVNQSVTQLKNTSLVSVIAVPDLVYNATLINADTYRPLEVYTIVALIYFAILFPATLVARRFERGMTYDKA
;
A
#
# COMPACT_ATOMS: atom_id res chain seq x y z
N MET A 1 -0.87 13.13 -39.92
CA MET A 1 -1.99 12.19 -39.75
C MET A 1 -2.97 12.81 -38.76
N ASN A 2 -4.21 13.07 -39.20
CA ASN A 2 -5.24 13.56 -38.28
C ASN A 2 -5.86 12.33 -37.58
N TYR A 3 -5.54 12.12 -36.29
CA TYR A 3 -6.13 11.04 -35.51
C TYR A 3 -7.59 11.41 -35.16
N ILE A 4 -8.52 10.52 -35.42
CA ILE A 4 -9.94 10.71 -35.12
C ILE A 4 -10.25 9.99 -33.80
N TRP A 5 -10.52 10.76 -32.76
CA TRP A 5 -10.93 10.24 -31.46
C TRP A 5 -12.30 9.57 -31.53
N ASP A 6 -12.42 8.41 -30.91
CA ASP A 6 -13.67 7.67 -30.82
C ASP A 6 -13.88 7.18 -29.37
N PHE A 7 -14.67 7.90 -28.62
CA PHE A 7 -15.04 7.53 -27.25
C PHE A 7 -16.31 6.66 -27.14
N ALA A 8 -16.87 6.18 -28.26
CA ALA A 8 -17.99 5.21 -28.24
C ALA A 8 -17.58 3.90 -27.53
N ILE A 9 -16.28 3.62 -27.43
CA ILE A 9 -15.67 2.55 -26.63
C ILE A 9 -16.18 2.56 -25.19
N LEU A 10 -16.36 3.75 -24.58
CA LEU A 10 -16.91 3.89 -23.23
C LEU A 10 -18.26 3.23 -23.07
N GLY A 11 -19.16 3.41 -24.05
CA GLY A 11 -20.50 2.78 -24.02
C GLY A 11 -20.41 1.26 -24.15
N LYS A 12 -19.64 0.79 -25.15
CA LYS A 12 -19.53 -0.65 -25.48
C LYS A 12 -18.86 -1.48 -24.37
N TYR A 13 -17.80 -0.95 -23.76
CA TYR A 13 -16.97 -1.68 -22.78
C TYR A 13 -17.11 -1.17 -21.35
N SER A 14 -18.12 -0.34 -21.07
CA SER A 14 -18.33 0.26 -19.73
C SER A 14 -18.32 -0.78 -18.62
N HIS A 15 -18.91 -1.95 -18.82
CA HIS A 15 -18.95 -3.02 -17.82
C HIS A 15 -17.55 -3.53 -17.44
N LEU A 16 -16.60 -3.61 -18.39
CA LEU A 16 -15.23 -4.03 -18.10
C LEU A 16 -14.45 -2.99 -17.30
N PHE A 17 -14.67 -1.69 -17.57
CA PHE A 17 -14.08 -0.62 -16.78
C PHE A 17 -14.60 -0.65 -15.33
N TRP A 18 -15.93 -0.82 -15.13
CA TRP A 18 -16.52 -0.92 -13.79
C TRP A 18 -16.08 -2.17 -13.04
N LEU A 19 -16.01 -3.31 -13.73
CA LEU A 19 -15.53 -4.55 -13.14
C LEU A 19 -14.07 -4.46 -12.74
N GLY A 20 -13.22 -3.93 -13.61
CA GLY A 20 -11.80 -3.71 -13.31
C GLY A 20 -11.60 -2.72 -12.17
N LEU A 21 -12.38 -1.63 -12.14
CA LEU A 21 -12.37 -0.68 -11.03
C LEU A 21 -12.78 -1.33 -9.71
N GLY A 22 -13.82 -2.16 -9.71
CA GLY A 22 -14.25 -2.92 -8.54
C GLY A 22 -13.14 -3.80 -7.97
N TRP A 23 -12.42 -4.53 -8.83
CA TRP A 23 -11.28 -5.34 -8.43
C TRP A 23 -10.10 -4.50 -7.92
N THR A 24 -9.77 -3.38 -8.60
CA THR A 24 -8.74 -2.44 -8.13
C THR A 24 -9.03 -1.95 -6.71
N ILE A 25 -10.28 -1.57 -6.41
CA ILE A 25 -10.69 -1.14 -5.08
C ILE A 25 -10.62 -2.30 -4.08
N ALA A 26 -11.09 -3.48 -4.45
CA ALA A 26 -11.04 -4.66 -3.58
C ALA A 26 -9.61 -5.05 -3.20
N TYR A 27 -8.68 -5.09 -4.18
CA TYR A 27 -7.26 -5.32 -3.91
C TYR A 27 -6.66 -4.22 -3.04
N THR A 28 -6.98 -2.96 -3.32
CA THR A 28 -6.50 -1.83 -2.52
C THR A 28 -6.90 -1.97 -1.05
N ILE A 29 -8.19 -2.16 -0.77
CA ILE A 29 -8.70 -2.28 0.60
C ILE A 29 -8.10 -3.51 1.29
N GLY A 30 -8.13 -4.68 0.62
CA GLY A 30 -7.61 -5.92 1.16
C GLY A 30 -6.11 -5.84 1.49
N THR A 31 -5.31 -5.29 0.58
CA THR A 31 -3.85 -5.20 0.78
C THR A 31 -3.44 -4.09 1.75
N ILE A 32 -4.20 -2.99 1.85
CA ILE A 32 -4.02 -1.99 2.92
C ILE A 32 -4.32 -2.63 4.27
N PHE A 33 -5.42 -3.35 4.39
CA PHE A 33 -5.80 -4.02 5.64
C PHE A 33 -4.75 -5.04 6.09
N LEU A 34 -4.39 -5.99 5.23
CA LEU A 34 -3.38 -7.00 5.54
C LEU A 34 -2.00 -6.38 5.76
N GLY A 35 -1.60 -5.43 4.92
CA GLY A 35 -0.34 -4.70 5.07
C GLY A 35 -0.27 -3.92 6.37
N THR A 36 -1.39 -3.33 6.82
CA THR A 36 -1.46 -2.66 8.12
C THR A 36 -1.27 -3.62 9.27
N LEU A 37 -1.89 -4.80 9.22
CA LEU A 37 -1.70 -5.84 10.25
C LEU A 37 -0.24 -6.30 10.34
N ILE A 38 0.37 -6.55 9.18
CA ILE A 38 1.80 -6.89 9.08
C ILE A 38 2.65 -5.73 9.63
N GLY A 39 2.39 -4.51 9.18
CA GLY A 39 3.14 -3.32 9.56
C GLY A 39 3.07 -3.00 11.05
N LEU A 40 1.89 -3.11 11.66
CA LEU A 40 1.71 -2.96 13.11
C LEU A 40 2.49 -4.02 13.87
N THR A 41 2.39 -5.29 13.46
CA THR A 41 3.08 -6.39 14.11
C THR A 41 4.59 -6.22 14.03
N VAL A 42 5.12 -6.00 12.84
CA VAL A 42 6.57 -5.84 12.59
C VAL A 42 7.09 -4.56 13.26
N GLY A 43 6.41 -3.43 13.11
CA GLY A 43 6.82 -2.14 13.67
C GLY A 43 6.88 -2.17 15.21
N ILE A 44 5.91 -2.83 15.86
CA ILE A 44 5.91 -2.96 17.34
C ILE A 44 6.97 -3.96 17.80
N LEU A 45 7.17 -5.07 17.11
CA LEU A 45 8.19 -6.07 17.45
C LEU A 45 9.59 -5.46 17.41
N ARG A 46 9.88 -4.58 16.45
CA ARG A 46 11.16 -3.89 16.30
C ARG A 46 11.45 -2.82 17.36
N LEU A 47 10.50 -2.49 18.23
CA LEU A 47 10.74 -1.66 19.40
C LEU A 47 11.43 -2.42 20.55
N ARG A 48 11.57 -3.74 20.45
CA ARG A 48 12.18 -4.59 21.48
C ARG A 48 13.63 -4.91 21.14
N PRO A 49 14.54 -4.93 22.13
CA PRO A 49 15.95 -5.26 21.92
C PRO A 49 16.15 -6.80 21.76
N LEU A 50 15.62 -7.38 20.70
CA LEU A 50 15.79 -8.80 20.36
C LEU A 50 16.64 -8.88 19.09
N PRO A 51 17.99 -8.95 19.19
CA PRO A 51 18.88 -8.71 18.06
C PRO A 51 18.65 -9.64 16.86
N VAL A 52 18.37 -10.92 17.09
CA VAL A 52 18.13 -11.89 16.02
C VAL A 52 16.79 -11.60 15.29
N ILE A 53 15.74 -11.34 16.07
CA ILE A 53 14.41 -11.03 15.50
C ILE A 53 14.46 -9.69 14.77
N ASP A 54 15.09 -8.68 15.36
CA ASP A 54 15.22 -7.36 14.72
C ASP A 54 15.99 -7.45 13.39
N TRP A 55 17.05 -8.23 13.34
CA TRP A 55 17.80 -8.46 12.10
C TRP A 55 16.93 -9.11 11.01
N LEU A 56 16.15 -10.14 11.34
CA LEU A 56 15.23 -10.81 10.39
C LEU A 56 14.12 -9.86 9.90
N LEU A 57 13.53 -9.08 10.82
CA LEU A 57 12.51 -8.11 10.47
C LEU A 57 13.07 -6.96 9.64
N LEU A 58 14.30 -6.53 9.93
CA LEU A 58 15.00 -5.53 9.13
C LEU A 58 15.27 -6.07 7.71
N ALA A 59 15.78 -7.30 7.60
CA ALA A 59 16.02 -7.93 6.31
C ALA A 59 14.73 -8.01 5.46
N TYR A 60 13.59 -8.36 6.09
CA TYR A 60 12.29 -8.30 5.44
C TYR A 60 11.96 -6.89 4.94
N ILE A 61 12.07 -5.88 5.79
CA ILE A 61 11.73 -4.51 5.45
C ILE A 61 12.61 -4.00 4.29
N GLU A 62 13.92 -4.20 4.39
CA GLU A 62 14.85 -3.74 3.35
C GLU A 62 14.66 -4.51 2.03
N LEU A 63 14.37 -5.81 2.07
CA LEU A 63 14.08 -6.59 0.87
C LEU A 63 12.91 -5.97 0.08
N PHE A 64 11.80 -5.69 0.76
CA PHE A 64 10.60 -5.16 0.10
C PHE A 64 10.72 -3.67 -0.26
N ARG A 65 11.50 -2.87 0.47
CA ARG A 65 11.67 -1.44 0.20
C ARG A 65 12.76 -1.13 -0.83
N CYS A 66 13.82 -1.94 -0.88
CA CYS A 66 14.96 -1.71 -1.77
C CYS A 66 14.83 -2.43 -3.12
N THR A 67 13.80 -3.23 -3.35
CA THR A 67 13.58 -3.89 -4.64
C THR A 67 12.32 -3.34 -5.34
N PRO A 68 12.31 -3.24 -6.70
CA PRO A 68 11.15 -2.77 -7.44
C PRO A 68 9.95 -3.70 -7.26
N LEU A 69 8.77 -3.15 -6.91
CA LEU A 69 7.55 -3.93 -6.69
C LEU A 69 7.17 -4.80 -7.89
N LEU A 70 7.34 -4.29 -9.12
CA LEU A 70 7.06 -5.06 -10.33
C LEU A 70 7.88 -6.36 -10.39
N VAL A 71 9.16 -6.28 -10.04
CA VAL A 71 10.06 -7.46 -10.00
C VAL A 71 9.60 -8.45 -8.93
N GLN A 72 9.18 -7.94 -7.77
CA GLN A 72 8.62 -8.78 -6.70
C GLN A 72 7.36 -9.53 -7.16
N ILE A 73 6.41 -8.84 -7.83
CA ILE A 73 5.18 -9.45 -8.36
C ILE A 73 5.52 -10.59 -9.33
N ILE A 74 6.42 -10.34 -10.29
CA ILE A 74 6.85 -11.32 -11.28
C ILE A 74 7.52 -12.51 -10.58
N TRP A 75 8.42 -12.26 -9.64
CA TRP A 75 9.15 -13.30 -8.91
C TRP A 75 8.21 -14.17 -8.07
N PHE A 76 7.29 -13.56 -7.33
CA PHE A 76 6.33 -14.28 -6.50
C PHE A 76 5.33 -15.14 -7.31
N TYR A 77 4.99 -14.71 -8.51
CA TYR A 77 4.06 -15.44 -9.34
C TYR A 77 4.72 -16.55 -10.16
N TYR A 78 5.90 -16.30 -10.73
CA TYR A 78 6.56 -17.27 -11.62
C TYR A 78 7.65 -18.08 -10.93
N ALA A 79 8.52 -17.47 -10.12
CA ALA A 79 9.67 -18.15 -9.56
C ALA A 79 9.36 -18.82 -8.20
N PHE A 80 8.66 -18.15 -7.30
CA PHE A 80 8.39 -18.67 -5.96
C PHE A 80 7.59 -19.99 -5.97
N PRO A 81 6.56 -20.20 -6.80
CA PRO A 81 5.85 -21.48 -6.93
C PRO A 81 6.78 -22.63 -7.31
N VAL A 82 7.74 -22.38 -8.18
CA VAL A 82 8.73 -23.40 -8.60
C VAL A 82 9.65 -23.79 -7.44
N VAL A 83 10.06 -22.81 -6.62
CA VAL A 83 10.94 -23.06 -5.48
C VAL A 83 10.25 -23.89 -4.39
N ILE A 84 8.96 -23.61 -4.13
CA ILE A 84 8.22 -24.32 -3.06
C ILE A 84 7.44 -25.54 -3.53
N GLY A 85 7.39 -25.78 -4.86
CA GLY A 85 6.67 -26.91 -5.45
C GLY A 85 5.13 -26.79 -5.37
N VAL A 86 4.58 -25.57 -5.23
CA VAL A 86 3.14 -25.33 -5.06
C VAL A 86 2.65 -24.33 -6.11
N ASN A 87 1.54 -24.62 -6.78
CA ASN A 87 0.92 -23.67 -7.70
C ASN A 87 0.14 -22.58 -6.93
N ILE A 88 0.46 -21.33 -7.16
CA ILE A 88 -0.18 -20.18 -6.49
C ILE A 88 -1.05 -19.43 -7.51
N PRO A 89 -2.38 -19.33 -7.27
CA PRO A 89 -3.25 -18.52 -8.12
C PRO A 89 -2.81 -17.05 -8.17
N ALA A 90 -2.95 -16.41 -9.34
CA ALA A 90 -2.50 -15.04 -9.57
C ALA A 90 -3.06 -14.03 -8.54
N HIS A 91 -4.34 -14.16 -8.19
CA HIS A 91 -4.96 -13.31 -7.15
C HIS A 91 -4.28 -13.45 -5.78
N ILE A 92 -3.93 -14.67 -5.37
CA ILE A 92 -3.26 -14.91 -4.10
C ILE A 92 -1.84 -14.35 -4.15
N ALA A 93 -1.11 -14.58 -5.22
CA ALA A 93 0.22 -14.00 -5.42
C ALA A 93 0.18 -12.46 -5.34
N ALA A 94 -0.75 -11.82 -6.06
CA ALA A 94 -0.93 -10.38 -6.06
C ALA A 94 -1.22 -9.83 -4.66
N VAL A 95 -2.22 -10.40 -3.95
CA VAL A 95 -2.58 -9.96 -2.60
C VAL A 95 -1.43 -10.17 -1.63
N SER A 96 -0.74 -11.31 -1.70
CA SER A 96 0.39 -11.61 -0.81
C SER A 96 1.52 -10.61 -0.99
N VAL A 97 1.98 -10.39 -2.23
CA VAL A 97 3.10 -9.48 -2.51
C VAL A 97 2.76 -8.04 -2.16
N LEU A 98 1.59 -7.55 -2.59
CA LEU A 98 1.15 -6.20 -2.27
C LEU A 98 1.00 -5.98 -0.75
N SER A 99 0.53 -6.99 0.00
CA SER A 99 0.39 -6.91 1.45
C SER A 99 1.76 -6.92 2.16
N LEU A 100 2.69 -7.76 1.71
CA LEU A 100 4.05 -7.80 2.24
C LEU A 100 4.80 -6.50 1.93
N TYR A 101 4.69 -6.00 0.70
CA TYR A 101 5.26 -4.72 0.30
C TYR A 101 4.69 -3.56 1.16
N GLY A 102 3.36 -3.42 1.20
CA GLY A 102 2.71 -2.40 2.02
C GLY A 102 3.07 -2.53 3.50
N GLY A 103 3.13 -3.77 4.01
CA GLY A 103 3.50 -4.09 5.38
C GLY A 103 4.90 -3.60 5.77
N ALA A 104 5.87 -3.71 4.87
CA ALA A 104 7.23 -3.20 5.10
C ALA A 104 7.25 -1.67 5.27
N PHE A 105 6.49 -0.94 4.44
CA PHE A 105 6.36 0.51 4.57
C PHE A 105 5.57 0.93 5.81
N TYR A 106 4.45 0.26 6.08
CA TYR A 106 3.65 0.53 7.29
C TYR A 106 4.44 0.23 8.57
N ALA A 107 5.30 -0.79 8.58
CA ALA A 107 6.16 -1.09 9.74
C ALA A 107 7.08 0.07 10.10
N GLU A 108 7.72 0.68 9.11
CA GLU A 108 8.58 1.85 9.33
C GLU A 108 7.77 3.10 9.73
N ILE A 109 6.57 3.29 9.17
CA ILE A 109 5.66 4.38 9.58
C ILE A 109 5.28 4.21 11.05
N VAL A 110 4.90 3.02 11.48
CA VAL A 110 4.54 2.71 12.87
C VAL A 110 5.74 2.95 13.79
N ARG A 111 6.90 2.36 13.47
CA ARG A 111 8.12 2.50 14.26
C ARG A 111 8.55 3.96 14.37
N GLY A 112 8.68 4.67 13.25
CA GLY A 112 9.11 6.06 13.23
C GLY A 112 8.15 7.00 13.97
N SER A 113 6.83 6.74 13.90
CA SER A 113 5.84 7.53 14.63
C SER A 113 5.92 7.30 16.15
N ILE A 114 6.17 6.07 16.58
CA ILE A 114 6.36 5.75 18.00
C ILE A 114 7.66 6.37 18.53
N GLU A 115 8.74 6.30 17.76
CA GLU A 115 10.04 6.89 18.12
C GLU A 115 10.03 8.43 18.12
N SER A 116 9.12 9.05 17.37
CA SER A 116 8.96 10.51 17.37
C SER A 116 8.37 11.09 18.68
N VAL A 117 7.78 10.26 19.54
CA VAL A 117 7.26 10.70 20.84
C VAL A 117 8.40 11.06 21.75
N HIS A 118 8.32 12.26 22.34
CA HIS A 118 9.39 12.83 23.18
C HIS A 118 9.80 11.87 24.30
N ARG A 119 11.12 11.68 24.49
CA ARG A 119 11.68 10.75 25.49
C ARG A 119 11.17 10.99 26.92
N GLY A 120 10.93 12.25 27.28
CA GLY A 120 10.37 12.62 28.56
C GLY A 120 9.01 11.97 28.87
N GLN A 121 8.20 11.65 27.86
CA GLN A 121 6.94 10.91 28.05
C GLN A 121 7.19 9.45 28.47
N TRP A 122 8.22 8.84 27.89
CA TRP A 122 8.67 7.50 28.25
C TRP A 122 9.20 7.47 29.69
N ASP A 123 10.03 8.45 30.05
CA ASP A 123 10.68 8.50 31.35
C ASP A 123 9.68 8.86 32.48
N ALA A 124 8.76 9.80 32.23
CA ALA A 124 7.69 10.12 33.18
C ALA A 124 6.78 8.92 33.44
N ALA A 125 6.37 8.20 32.39
CA ALA A 125 5.53 7.02 32.54
C ALA A 125 6.25 5.88 33.31
N ARG A 126 7.56 5.72 33.11
CA ARG A 126 8.37 4.74 33.84
C ARG A 126 8.55 5.16 35.34
N ALA A 127 8.73 6.44 35.58
CA ALA A 127 8.82 6.97 36.95
C ALA A 127 7.54 6.75 37.77
N LEU A 128 6.37 6.70 37.09
CA LEU A 128 5.09 6.30 37.69
C LEU A 128 4.94 4.79 37.93
N GLY A 129 5.99 4.00 37.69
CA GLY A 129 5.99 2.55 37.88
C GLY A 129 5.22 1.75 36.83
N LEU A 130 4.88 2.34 35.66
CA LEU A 130 4.17 1.64 34.60
C LEU A 130 5.08 0.59 33.93
N LYS A 131 4.54 -0.63 33.78
CA LYS A 131 5.22 -1.69 33.02
C LYS A 131 5.39 -1.27 31.54
N PRO A 132 6.47 -1.68 30.85
CA PRO A 132 6.77 -1.24 29.47
C PRO A 132 5.59 -1.34 28.49
N TRP A 133 4.79 -2.41 28.56
CA TRP A 133 3.60 -2.56 27.74
C TRP A 133 2.50 -1.53 28.06
N ARG A 134 2.33 -1.16 29.33
CA ARG A 134 1.37 -0.12 29.72
C ARG A 134 1.86 1.25 29.28
N VAL A 135 3.16 1.54 29.39
CA VAL A 135 3.76 2.76 28.85
C VAL A 135 3.45 2.89 27.36
N LEU A 136 3.74 1.84 26.57
CA LEU A 136 3.48 1.85 25.13
C LEU A 136 1.99 2.06 24.83
N ARG A 137 1.11 1.27 25.44
CA ARG A 137 -0.32 1.25 25.11
C ARG A 137 -1.07 2.50 25.59
N LEU A 138 -0.79 2.98 26.81
CA LEU A 138 -1.59 4.02 27.47
C LEU A 138 -1.03 5.43 27.26
N VAL A 139 0.29 5.58 27.04
CA VAL A 139 0.95 6.88 26.95
C VAL A 139 1.48 7.16 25.55
N ILE A 140 2.24 6.22 25.00
CA ILE A 140 2.99 6.47 23.76
C ILE A 140 2.12 6.28 22.51
N LEU A 141 1.42 5.16 22.40
CA LEU A 141 0.63 4.83 21.22
C LEU A 141 -0.45 5.87 20.90
N PRO A 142 -1.23 6.39 21.87
CA PRO A 142 -2.18 7.49 21.59
C PRO A 142 -1.51 8.75 21.04
N GLN A 143 -0.30 9.08 21.53
CA GLN A 143 0.47 10.23 21.04
C GLN A 143 1.08 9.97 19.66
N ALA A 144 1.52 8.75 19.39
CA ALA A 144 2.11 8.34 18.12
C ALA A 144 1.09 8.27 16.97
N LEU A 145 -0.20 8.06 17.26
CA LEU A 145 -1.25 7.96 16.22
C LEU A 145 -1.36 9.26 15.40
N LYS A 146 -1.22 10.42 16.02
CA LYS A 146 -1.35 11.71 15.33
C LYS A 146 -0.27 11.88 14.23
N PRO A 147 1.05 11.77 14.53
CA PRO A 147 2.09 11.86 13.50
C PRO A 147 2.08 10.67 12.51
N MET A 148 1.45 9.55 12.85
CA MET A 148 1.32 8.38 11.98
C MET A 148 0.33 8.61 10.83
N LEU A 149 -0.73 9.39 11.02
CA LEU A 149 -1.86 9.47 10.07
C LEU A 149 -1.44 9.94 8.69
N ALA A 150 -0.65 11.00 8.57
CA ALA A 150 -0.28 11.55 7.26
C ALA A 150 0.58 10.58 6.43
N PRO A 151 1.70 10.02 6.95
CA PRO A 151 2.47 9.05 6.18
C PRO A 151 1.69 7.77 5.91
N TYR A 152 0.77 7.36 6.80
CA TYR A 152 -0.10 6.20 6.59
C TYR A 152 -1.05 6.41 5.40
N VAL A 153 -1.72 7.56 5.34
CA VAL A 153 -2.64 7.88 4.23
C VAL A 153 -1.87 8.01 2.91
N ASN A 154 -0.69 8.66 2.91
CA ASN A 154 0.17 8.76 1.73
C ASN A 154 0.61 7.39 1.21
N GLN A 155 0.99 6.48 2.11
CA GLN A 155 1.33 5.10 1.73
C GLN A 155 0.12 4.35 1.20
N SER A 156 -1.07 4.58 1.75
CA SER A 156 -2.31 3.96 1.28
C SER A 156 -2.70 4.44 -0.12
N VAL A 157 -2.50 5.72 -0.44
CA VAL A 157 -2.66 6.27 -1.80
C VAL A 157 -1.63 5.66 -2.76
N THR A 158 -0.39 5.45 -2.31
CA THR A 158 0.64 4.76 -3.09
C THR A 158 0.26 3.30 -3.33
N GLN A 159 -0.29 2.61 -2.33
CA GLN A 159 -0.75 1.24 -2.44
C GLN A 159 -1.84 1.09 -3.52
N LEU A 160 -2.80 2.04 -3.59
CA LEU A 160 -3.81 2.06 -4.65
C LEU A 160 -3.18 2.18 -6.05
N LYS A 161 -2.14 3.00 -6.23
CA LYS A 161 -1.42 3.08 -7.51
C LYS A 161 -0.71 1.77 -7.84
N ASN A 162 -0.14 1.13 -6.84
CA ASN A 162 0.64 -0.10 -6.97
C ASN A 162 -0.23 -1.29 -7.40
N THR A 163 -1.53 -1.29 -7.14
CA THR A 163 -2.43 -2.36 -7.62
C THR A 163 -2.44 -2.47 -9.14
N SER A 164 -2.20 -1.39 -9.88
CA SER A 164 -2.12 -1.44 -11.35
C SER A 164 -1.01 -2.36 -11.89
N LEU A 165 0.03 -2.63 -11.09
CA LEU A 165 1.14 -3.48 -11.49
C LEU A 165 0.76 -4.97 -11.53
N VAL A 166 -0.34 -5.39 -10.87
CA VAL A 166 -0.77 -6.80 -10.88
C VAL A 166 -1.34 -7.23 -12.23
N SER A 167 -1.65 -6.27 -13.11
CA SER A 167 -2.07 -6.53 -14.50
C SER A 167 -1.03 -7.36 -15.26
N VAL A 168 0.26 -7.26 -14.93
CA VAL A 168 1.36 -8.02 -15.56
C VAL A 168 1.22 -9.53 -15.36
N ILE A 169 0.59 -9.97 -14.27
CA ILE A 169 0.31 -11.38 -14.02
C ILE A 169 -1.15 -11.75 -14.30
N ALA A 170 -1.79 -11.03 -15.23
CA ALA A 170 -3.16 -11.25 -15.69
C ALA A 170 -4.25 -11.24 -14.60
N VAL A 171 -4.03 -10.49 -13.54
CA VAL A 171 -5.06 -10.24 -12.50
C VAL A 171 -6.03 -9.18 -13.02
N PRO A 172 -7.36 -9.42 -12.97
CA PRO A 172 -8.38 -8.59 -13.61
C PRO A 172 -8.63 -7.26 -12.87
N ASP A 173 -7.59 -6.40 -12.80
CA ASP A 173 -7.72 -5.01 -12.35
C ASP A 173 -8.16 -4.07 -13.48
N LEU A 174 -8.22 -2.77 -13.21
CA LEU A 174 -8.62 -1.77 -14.20
C LEU A 174 -7.65 -1.72 -15.41
N VAL A 175 -6.34 -1.86 -15.17
CA VAL A 175 -5.32 -1.83 -16.25
C VAL A 175 -5.36 -3.09 -17.08
N TYR A 176 -5.54 -4.26 -16.47
CA TYR A 176 -5.68 -5.52 -17.22
C TYR A 176 -6.90 -5.50 -18.13
N ASN A 177 -8.08 -5.09 -17.62
CA ASN A 177 -9.28 -4.96 -18.44
C ASN A 177 -9.09 -3.95 -19.59
N ALA A 178 -8.39 -2.84 -19.33
CA ALA A 178 -8.03 -1.88 -20.36
C ALA A 178 -7.13 -2.51 -21.44
N THR A 179 -6.20 -3.38 -21.06
CA THR A 179 -5.35 -4.11 -22.01
C THR A 179 -6.18 -5.02 -22.90
N LEU A 180 -7.19 -5.71 -22.36
CA LEU A 180 -8.12 -6.53 -23.14
C LEU A 180 -8.94 -5.68 -24.12
N ILE A 181 -9.47 -4.54 -23.67
CA ILE A 181 -10.22 -3.61 -24.53
C ILE A 181 -9.31 -3.08 -25.64
N ASN A 182 -8.07 -2.71 -25.32
CA ASN A 182 -7.12 -2.25 -26.32
C ASN A 182 -6.77 -3.32 -27.35
N ALA A 183 -6.64 -4.58 -26.93
CA ALA A 183 -6.37 -5.70 -27.83
C ALA A 183 -7.53 -5.96 -28.82
N ASP A 184 -8.78 -5.70 -28.41
CA ASP A 184 -9.96 -5.84 -29.27
C ASP A 184 -10.19 -4.62 -30.18
N THR A 185 -9.86 -3.42 -29.72
CA THR A 185 -10.19 -2.17 -30.42
C THR A 185 -9.02 -1.54 -31.18
N TYR A 186 -7.77 -1.87 -30.83
CA TYR A 186 -6.54 -1.22 -31.35
C TYR A 186 -6.54 0.30 -31.15
N ARG A 187 -7.15 0.81 -30.06
CA ARG A 187 -7.28 2.22 -29.73
C ARG A 187 -6.65 2.59 -28.39
N PRO A 188 -5.32 2.51 -28.26
CA PRO A 188 -4.64 2.73 -27.01
C PRO A 188 -4.83 4.15 -26.45
N LEU A 189 -4.94 5.18 -27.30
CA LEU A 189 -5.07 6.56 -26.85
C LEU A 189 -6.37 6.76 -26.06
N GLU A 190 -7.51 6.32 -26.61
CA GLU A 190 -8.80 6.45 -25.95
C GLU A 190 -8.86 5.60 -24.67
N VAL A 191 -8.49 4.31 -24.78
CA VAL A 191 -8.58 3.37 -23.66
C VAL A 191 -7.74 3.82 -22.49
N TYR A 192 -6.46 4.14 -22.68
CA TYR A 192 -5.60 4.54 -21.57
C TYR A 192 -5.86 5.97 -21.10
N THR A 193 -6.41 6.86 -21.92
CA THR A 193 -6.92 8.16 -21.44
C THR A 193 -8.08 7.97 -20.48
N ILE A 194 -9.02 7.07 -20.78
CA ILE A 194 -10.14 6.74 -19.87
C ILE A 194 -9.61 6.17 -18.55
N VAL A 195 -8.67 5.22 -18.60
CA VAL A 195 -8.03 4.65 -17.40
C VAL A 195 -7.38 5.74 -16.57
N ALA A 196 -6.61 6.63 -17.20
CA ALA A 196 -5.95 7.74 -16.52
C ALA A 196 -6.95 8.67 -15.83
N LEU A 197 -8.09 8.98 -16.49
CA LEU A 197 -9.16 9.79 -15.92
C LEU A 197 -9.84 9.10 -14.73
N ILE A 198 -10.08 7.78 -14.82
CA ILE A 198 -10.65 7.00 -13.70
C ILE A 198 -9.69 7.00 -12.50
N TYR A 199 -8.39 6.72 -12.71
CA TYR A 199 -7.40 6.81 -11.64
C TYR A 199 -7.31 8.21 -11.07
N PHE A 200 -7.31 9.25 -11.90
CA PHE A 200 -7.30 10.63 -11.43
C PHE A 200 -8.53 10.95 -10.57
N ALA A 201 -9.72 10.53 -10.99
CA ALA A 201 -10.96 10.75 -10.26
C ALA A 201 -10.96 10.12 -8.86
N ILE A 202 -10.26 8.99 -8.68
CA ILE A 202 -10.17 8.30 -7.38
C ILE A 202 -9.00 8.85 -6.55
N LEU A 203 -7.83 9.03 -7.17
CA LEU A 203 -6.62 9.43 -6.47
C LEU A 203 -6.63 10.89 -6.05
N PHE A 204 -7.25 11.77 -6.84
CA PHE A 204 -7.28 13.20 -6.52
C PHE A 204 -8.00 13.50 -5.20
N PRO A 205 -9.22 12.99 -4.94
CA PRO A 205 -9.86 13.14 -3.62
C PRO A 205 -9.06 12.48 -2.50
N ALA A 206 -8.50 11.29 -2.72
CA ALA A 206 -7.67 10.60 -1.73
C ALA A 206 -6.42 11.42 -1.35
N THR A 207 -5.79 12.05 -2.34
CA THR A 207 -4.64 12.94 -2.12
C THR A 207 -5.03 14.22 -1.37
N LEU A 208 -6.22 14.78 -1.62
CA LEU A 208 -6.71 15.94 -0.87
C LEU A 208 -6.93 15.60 0.61
N VAL A 209 -7.47 14.43 0.89
CA VAL A 209 -7.61 13.91 2.27
C VAL A 209 -6.23 13.79 2.93
N ALA A 210 -5.24 13.19 2.26
CA ALA A 210 -3.87 13.08 2.76
C ALA A 210 -3.27 14.45 3.14
N ARG A 211 -3.37 15.43 2.23
CA ARG A 211 -2.90 16.81 2.47
C ARG A 211 -3.59 17.49 3.65
N ARG A 212 -4.87 17.20 3.89
CA ARG A 212 -5.58 17.77 5.03
C ARG A 212 -5.04 17.27 6.37
N PHE A 213 -4.66 15.99 6.45
CA PHE A 213 -3.98 15.43 7.63
C PHE A 213 -2.58 16.03 7.83
N GLU A 214 -1.82 16.24 6.76
CA GLU A 214 -0.50 16.89 6.84
C GLU A 214 -0.57 18.31 7.43
N ARG A 215 -1.49 19.13 6.92
CA ARG A 215 -1.66 20.52 7.39
C ARG A 215 -2.04 20.61 8.87
N GLY A 216 -2.90 19.71 9.34
CA GLY A 216 -3.30 19.67 10.76
C GLY A 216 -2.15 19.40 11.73
N MET A 217 -1.06 18.77 11.26
CA MET A 217 0.13 18.48 12.08
C MET A 217 1.15 19.60 12.11
N THR A 218 1.18 20.45 11.08
CA THR A 218 2.15 21.57 11.02
C THR A 218 1.74 22.72 11.95
N TYR A 219 0.46 22.93 12.19
CA TYR A 219 -0.05 23.99 13.08
C TYR A 219 0.20 23.75 14.59
N ASP A 220 0.40 22.49 15.01
CA ASP A 220 0.67 22.17 16.42
C ASP A 220 2.17 22.31 16.81
N LYS A 221 3.03 22.73 15.90
CA LYS A 221 4.48 22.92 16.15
C LYS A 221 4.87 24.41 16.29
N ALA A 222 3.93 25.31 16.12
CA ALA A 222 4.10 26.75 16.35
C ALA A 222 3.50 27.17 17.70
#